data_f7c82366a17f683f4f432b2dbd92dabc
#
_entry.id   f7c82366a17f683f4f432b2dbd92dabc
#
_cell.length_a   1.000
_cell.length_b   1.000
_cell.length_c   1.000
_cell.angle_alpha   90.00
_cell.angle_beta   90.00
_cell.angle_gamma   90.00
#
_symmetry.space_group_name_H-M   'P 1'
#
loop_
_entity.id
_entity.type
_entity.pdbx_description
1 polymer ?
#
loop_
_entity_poly.entity_id
_entity_poly.type
_entity_poly.pdbx_seq_one_letter_code
_entity_poly.pdbx_strand_id
1 'polypeptide(L)'
;MYYEQEMTQAQIAKELDIYRTTVSRMLSQAKAEGIVEIKINHFDASLFELEEQLKHAFNLTAVEIVPNESDNSEEAKEEQLAEAAGAWIRRHLSDDMVIGLSWGASVGRAVNRIDPKQLSNVSVVPIVGGPSHINSRYHVNTLVYELARKLNGQSLFVNATVIQETKELAEGIFNSKYFHDLKEYWKRLDLVIVGVGG
;
A
#
# COMPACT_ATOMS: atom_id res chain seq x y z
N MET A 1 17.85 -19.62 7.56
CA MET A 1 17.77 -19.40 9.02
C MET A 1 17.95 -17.92 9.39
N TYR A 2 19.13 -17.30 9.30
CA TYR A 2 19.32 -15.90 9.76
C TYR A 2 18.52 -14.90 8.89
N TYR A 3 18.70 -14.92 7.57
CA TYR A 3 18.08 -13.96 6.64
C TYR A 3 16.68 -14.35 6.17
N GLU A 4 16.32 -15.62 6.16
CA GLU A 4 15.02 -16.10 5.64
C GLU A 4 13.99 -16.37 6.74
N GLN A 5 14.46 -16.78 7.93
CA GLN A 5 13.62 -17.17 9.06
C GLN A 5 13.77 -16.19 10.24
N GLU A 6 14.52 -15.11 10.04
CA GLU A 6 14.75 -14.05 11.04
C GLU A 6 15.26 -14.54 12.40
N MET A 7 15.90 -15.72 12.42
CA MET A 7 16.43 -16.29 13.65
C MET A 7 17.63 -15.49 14.15
N THR A 8 17.69 -15.25 15.46
CA THR A 8 18.86 -14.65 16.09
C THR A 8 20.05 -15.60 16.06
N GLN A 9 21.27 -15.06 16.11
CA GLN A 9 22.49 -15.89 16.16
C GLN A 9 22.50 -16.87 17.35
N ALA A 10 21.86 -16.50 18.48
CA ALA A 10 21.74 -17.37 19.65
C ALA A 10 20.78 -18.55 19.39
N GLN A 11 19.67 -18.32 18.71
CA GLN A 11 18.72 -19.38 18.32
C GLN A 11 19.37 -20.35 17.36
N ILE A 12 20.07 -19.84 16.33
CA ILE A 12 20.80 -20.66 15.34
C ILE A 12 21.89 -21.50 16.04
N ALA A 13 22.64 -20.89 16.94
CA ALA A 13 23.69 -21.57 17.71
C ALA A 13 23.14 -22.75 18.51
N LYS A 14 21.97 -22.54 19.15
CA LYS A 14 21.27 -23.59 19.91
C LYS A 14 20.74 -24.69 19.02
N GLU A 15 20.16 -24.36 17.86
CA GLU A 15 19.56 -25.34 16.96
C GLU A 15 20.62 -26.21 16.25
N LEU A 16 21.77 -25.62 15.92
CA LEU A 16 22.87 -26.32 15.24
C LEU A 16 23.90 -26.94 16.21
N ASP A 17 23.70 -26.78 17.52
CA ASP A 17 24.63 -27.22 18.56
C ASP A 17 26.06 -26.72 18.35
N ILE A 18 26.19 -25.43 18.05
CA ILE A 18 27.49 -24.74 17.85
C ILE A 18 27.56 -23.45 18.69
N TYR A 19 28.76 -22.90 18.85
CA TYR A 19 28.93 -21.64 19.56
C TYR A 19 28.38 -20.45 18.77
N ARG A 20 27.77 -19.47 19.44
CA ARG A 20 27.29 -18.22 18.82
C ARG A 20 28.41 -17.49 18.04
N THR A 21 29.64 -17.53 18.54
CA THR A 21 30.83 -16.97 17.88
C THR A 21 31.10 -17.63 16.53
N THR A 22 30.83 -18.95 16.42
CA THR A 22 30.92 -19.69 15.16
C THR A 22 29.88 -19.21 14.17
N VAL A 23 28.63 -19.03 14.60
CA VAL A 23 27.56 -18.47 13.76
C VAL A 23 27.92 -17.07 13.25
N SER A 24 28.42 -16.19 14.14
CA SER A 24 28.86 -14.85 13.78
C SER A 24 29.97 -14.87 12.72
N ARG A 25 30.98 -15.75 12.89
CA ARG A 25 32.05 -15.91 11.92
C ARG A 25 31.57 -16.44 10.58
N MET A 26 30.65 -17.43 10.57
CA MET A 26 30.06 -17.96 9.34
C MET A 26 29.27 -16.90 8.58
N LEU A 27 28.49 -16.07 9.27
CA LEU A 27 27.76 -14.97 8.64
C LEU A 27 28.71 -13.90 8.05
N SER A 28 29.78 -13.58 8.76
CA SER A 28 30.79 -12.65 8.24
C SER A 28 31.52 -13.22 7.02
N GLN A 29 31.87 -14.49 7.05
CA GLN A 29 32.51 -15.19 5.94
C GLN A 29 31.57 -15.29 4.72
N ALA A 30 30.29 -15.61 4.92
CA ALA A 30 29.30 -15.67 3.86
C ALA A 30 29.11 -14.31 3.14
N LYS A 31 29.24 -13.21 3.87
CA LYS A 31 29.28 -11.87 3.26
C LYS A 31 30.58 -11.62 2.50
N ALA A 32 31.70 -11.97 3.06
CA ALA A 32 33.01 -11.76 2.43
C ALA A 32 33.19 -12.59 1.15
N GLU A 33 32.61 -13.78 1.11
CA GLU A 33 32.65 -14.68 -0.05
C GLU A 33 31.53 -14.44 -1.07
N GLY A 34 30.66 -13.41 -0.84
CA GLY A 34 29.55 -13.08 -1.73
C GLY A 34 28.40 -14.11 -1.73
N ILE A 35 28.40 -15.09 -0.81
CA ILE A 35 27.27 -16.04 -0.64
C ILE A 35 26.02 -15.30 -0.16
N VAL A 36 26.22 -14.24 0.63
CA VAL A 36 25.17 -13.32 1.07
C VAL A 36 25.51 -11.93 0.53
N GLU A 37 24.74 -11.47 -0.42
CA GLU A 37 24.78 -10.10 -0.91
C GLU A 37 23.66 -9.30 -0.24
N ILE A 38 24.03 -8.29 0.56
CA ILE A 38 23.05 -7.36 1.13
C ILE A 38 23.00 -6.15 0.22
N LYS A 39 21.98 -6.08 -0.61
CA LYS A 39 21.66 -4.88 -1.38
C LYS A 39 20.73 -4.00 -0.53
N ILE A 40 21.26 -2.88 -0.04
CA ILE A 40 20.43 -1.81 0.48
C ILE A 40 19.96 -1.06 -0.77
N ASN A 41 18.80 -1.46 -1.26
CA ASN A 41 18.21 -0.79 -2.41
C ASN A 41 17.94 0.66 -1.99
N HIS A 42 18.60 1.60 -2.70
CA HIS A 42 18.29 3.02 -2.66
C HIS A 42 18.53 3.77 -1.34
N PHE A 43 19.56 3.45 -0.57
CA PHE A 43 20.03 4.39 0.45
C PHE A 43 20.82 5.52 -0.25
N ASP A 44 20.10 6.48 -0.78
CA ASP A 44 20.63 7.77 -1.18
C ASP A 44 20.41 8.75 -0.03
N ALA A 45 21.50 9.24 0.55
CA ALA A 45 21.45 10.19 1.66
C ALA A 45 20.66 11.46 1.30
N SER A 46 20.69 11.87 0.03
CA SER A 46 19.94 13.03 -0.46
C SER A 46 18.43 12.78 -0.48
N LEU A 47 18.00 11.57 -0.78
CA LEU A 47 16.58 11.19 -0.73
C LEU A 47 16.07 11.13 0.71
N PHE A 48 16.87 10.62 1.64
CA PHE A 48 16.52 10.61 3.06
C PHE A 48 16.35 12.03 3.62
N GLU A 49 17.25 12.97 3.28
CA GLU A 49 17.09 14.36 3.67
C GLU A 49 15.82 14.99 3.09
N LEU A 50 15.47 14.68 1.85
CA LEU A 50 14.24 15.16 1.21
C LEU A 50 12.98 14.54 1.85
N GLU A 51 13.00 13.26 2.20
CA GLU A 51 11.91 12.60 2.94
C GLU A 51 11.66 13.29 4.29
N GLU A 52 12.71 13.58 5.05
CA GLU A 52 12.60 14.27 6.33
C GLU A 52 12.11 15.73 6.16
N GLN A 53 12.56 16.44 5.12
CA GLN A 53 12.05 17.77 4.81
C GLN A 53 10.57 17.77 4.48
N LEU A 54 10.09 16.81 3.66
CA LEU A 54 8.68 16.66 3.33
C LEU A 54 7.85 16.27 4.55
N LYS A 55 8.33 15.35 5.38
CA LYS A 55 7.67 15.00 6.63
C LYS A 55 7.44 16.20 7.52
N HIS A 56 8.46 17.03 7.71
CA HIS A 56 8.36 18.23 8.53
C HIS A 56 7.49 19.31 7.89
N ALA A 57 7.66 19.58 6.59
CA ALA A 57 6.92 20.62 5.89
C ALA A 57 5.41 20.38 5.86
N PHE A 58 4.98 19.13 5.72
CA PHE A 58 3.59 18.72 5.59
C PHE A 58 3.03 17.99 6.82
N ASN A 59 3.81 17.91 7.90
CA ASN A 59 3.45 17.19 9.13
C ASN A 59 3.00 15.74 8.87
N LEU A 60 3.75 15.03 8.04
CA LEU A 60 3.48 13.64 7.66
C LEU A 60 4.14 12.68 8.65
N THR A 61 3.50 11.54 8.88
CA THR A 61 4.06 10.47 9.73
C THR A 61 5.21 9.73 9.03
N ALA A 62 5.09 9.52 7.73
CA ALA A 62 6.10 8.86 6.90
C ALA A 62 6.08 9.41 5.49
N VAL A 63 7.21 9.38 4.84
CA VAL A 63 7.41 9.67 3.41
C VAL A 63 8.32 8.58 2.87
N GLU A 64 8.02 8.05 1.70
CA GLU A 64 8.89 7.13 0.95
C GLU A 64 9.05 7.71 -0.46
N ILE A 65 10.27 8.06 -0.82
CA ILE A 65 10.60 8.60 -2.15
C ILE A 65 11.14 7.47 -3.01
N VAL A 66 10.52 7.27 -4.15
CA VAL A 66 11.00 6.33 -5.17
C VAL A 66 11.94 7.08 -6.10
N PRO A 67 13.25 6.72 -6.14
CA PRO A 67 14.21 7.40 -7.00
C PRO A 67 13.86 7.19 -8.47
N ASN A 68 14.04 8.23 -9.26
CA ASN A 68 13.85 8.18 -10.69
C ASN A 68 15.22 8.12 -11.39
N GLU A 69 15.49 7.01 -12.05
CA GLU A 69 16.64 6.93 -12.95
C GLU A 69 16.33 7.74 -14.22
N SER A 70 17.24 8.62 -14.62
CA SER A 70 17.03 9.62 -15.68
C SER A 70 16.67 9.03 -17.04
N ASP A 71 16.98 7.77 -17.29
CA ASP A 71 16.72 7.07 -18.55
C ASP A 71 15.42 6.24 -18.56
N ASN A 72 14.67 6.22 -17.47
CA ASN A 72 13.42 5.47 -17.39
C ASN A 72 12.28 6.18 -18.13
N SER A 73 11.47 5.40 -18.86
CA SER A 73 10.22 5.89 -19.42
C SER A 73 9.23 6.28 -18.32
N GLU A 74 8.28 7.16 -18.60
CA GLU A 74 7.23 7.52 -17.63
C GLU A 74 6.46 6.28 -17.13
N GLU A 75 6.21 5.31 -18.01
CA GLU A 75 5.56 4.06 -17.64
C GLU A 75 6.40 3.24 -16.63
N ALA A 76 7.72 3.19 -16.81
CA ALA A 76 8.61 2.50 -15.87
C ALA A 76 8.65 3.19 -14.49
N LYS A 77 8.61 4.53 -14.47
CA LYS A 77 8.52 5.32 -13.23
C LYS A 77 7.21 5.07 -12.47
N GLU A 78 6.09 5.11 -13.20
CA GLU A 78 4.77 4.81 -12.63
C GLU A 78 4.70 3.39 -12.06
N GLU A 79 5.36 2.43 -12.71
CA GLU A 79 5.40 1.04 -12.26
C GLU A 79 6.24 0.88 -11.00
N GLN A 80 7.43 1.49 -10.93
CA GLN A 80 8.27 1.50 -9.72
C GLN A 80 7.54 2.14 -8.53
N LEU A 81 6.86 3.26 -8.77
CA LEU A 81 6.03 3.90 -7.75
C LEU A 81 4.89 2.99 -7.28
N ALA A 82 4.24 2.30 -8.21
CA ALA A 82 3.16 1.37 -7.90
C ALA A 82 3.65 0.17 -7.07
N GLU A 83 4.84 -0.36 -7.36
CA GLU A 83 5.46 -1.43 -6.59
C GLU A 83 5.78 -0.99 -5.16
N ALA A 84 6.43 0.16 -4.99
CA ALA A 84 6.73 0.72 -3.69
C ALA A 84 5.45 0.99 -2.88
N ALA A 85 4.45 1.65 -3.50
CA ALA A 85 3.17 1.92 -2.86
C ALA A 85 2.42 0.64 -2.48
N GLY A 86 2.38 -0.37 -3.36
CA GLY A 86 1.76 -1.66 -3.09
C GLY A 86 2.40 -2.39 -1.91
N ALA A 87 3.73 -2.41 -1.85
CA ALA A 87 4.48 -3.00 -0.76
C ALA A 87 4.26 -2.24 0.56
N TRP A 88 4.27 -0.90 0.50
CA TRP A 88 4.01 -0.04 1.67
C TRP A 88 2.61 -0.26 2.22
N ILE A 89 1.58 -0.22 1.38
CA ILE A 89 0.19 -0.46 1.77
C ILE A 89 0.07 -1.85 2.42
N ARG A 90 0.61 -2.89 1.77
CA ARG A 90 0.51 -4.27 2.27
C ARG A 90 1.08 -4.45 3.68
N ARG A 91 2.15 -3.74 4.03
CA ARG A 91 2.74 -3.77 5.39
C ARG A 91 1.79 -3.19 6.46
N HIS A 92 0.92 -2.25 6.08
CA HIS A 92 -0.01 -1.57 7.00
C HIS A 92 -1.40 -2.22 7.06
N LEU A 93 -1.65 -3.28 6.28
CA LEU A 93 -2.93 -3.99 6.31
C LEU A 93 -2.96 -5.02 7.45
N SER A 94 -4.08 -5.06 8.20
CA SER A 94 -4.34 -6.03 9.27
C SER A 94 -5.79 -6.47 9.27
N ASP A 95 -6.10 -7.47 10.10
CA ASP A 95 -7.46 -7.94 10.34
C ASP A 95 -8.35 -6.80 10.86
N ASP A 96 -9.65 -6.94 10.70
CA ASP A 96 -10.71 -6.05 11.18
C ASP A 96 -10.73 -4.63 10.58
N MET A 97 -9.86 -4.31 9.61
CA MET A 97 -9.75 -2.98 9.00
C MET A 97 -10.92 -2.62 8.08
N VAL A 98 -11.29 -1.35 8.10
CA VAL A 98 -12.11 -0.69 7.08
C VAL A 98 -11.21 0.20 6.22
N ILE A 99 -11.10 -0.14 4.93
CA ILE A 99 -10.17 0.49 3.99
C ILE A 99 -10.96 1.30 2.96
N GLY A 100 -10.69 2.59 2.88
CA GLY A 100 -11.27 3.49 1.90
C GLY A 100 -10.42 3.64 0.65
N LEU A 101 -11.04 3.60 -0.53
CA LEU A 101 -10.36 3.81 -1.81
C LEU A 101 -10.98 4.95 -2.61
N SER A 102 -10.13 5.77 -3.22
CA SER A 102 -10.50 6.63 -4.35
C SER A 102 -10.36 5.88 -5.67
N TRP A 103 -10.50 6.58 -6.78
CA TRP A 103 -10.26 6.08 -8.13
C TRP A 103 -9.02 6.74 -8.73
N GLY A 104 -8.55 6.23 -9.86
CA GLY A 104 -7.47 6.78 -10.66
C GLY A 104 -6.40 5.77 -11.04
N ALA A 105 -5.59 6.15 -12.03
CA ALA A 105 -4.57 5.25 -12.60
C ALA A 105 -3.51 4.86 -11.56
N SER A 106 -2.99 5.82 -10.79
CA SER A 106 -1.95 5.57 -9.76
C SER A 106 -2.47 4.64 -8.65
N VAL A 107 -3.70 4.89 -8.15
CA VAL A 107 -4.34 4.01 -7.16
C VAL A 107 -4.55 2.61 -7.73
N GLY A 108 -5.01 2.51 -8.98
CA GLY A 108 -5.22 1.22 -9.65
C GLY A 108 -3.92 0.44 -9.86
N ARG A 109 -2.84 1.10 -10.26
CA ARG A 109 -1.52 0.47 -10.38
C ARG A 109 -1.03 -0.04 -9.01
N ALA A 110 -1.13 0.78 -7.96
CA ALA A 110 -0.74 0.38 -6.60
C ALA A 110 -1.56 -0.81 -6.11
N VAL A 111 -2.88 -0.81 -6.26
CA VAL A 111 -3.77 -1.94 -5.91
C VAL A 111 -3.36 -3.22 -6.66
N ASN A 112 -2.98 -3.10 -7.95
CA ASN A 112 -2.53 -4.25 -8.72
C ASN A 112 -1.21 -4.84 -8.21
N ARG A 113 -0.34 -4.05 -7.61
CA ARG A 113 0.95 -4.46 -7.05
C ARG A 113 0.88 -4.93 -5.59
N ILE A 114 -0.27 -4.84 -4.93
CA ILE A 114 -0.47 -5.46 -3.63
C ILE A 114 -0.54 -6.97 -3.80
N ASP A 115 0.41 -7.69 -3.21
CA ASP A 115 0.35 -9.15 -3.13
C ASP A 115 -0.83 -9.61 -2.27
N PRO A 116 -1.49 -10.71 -2.60
CA PRO A 116 -2.56 -11.27 -1.81
C PRO A 116 -2.16 -11.47 -0.34
N LYS A 117 -3.08 -11.14 0.56
CA LYS A 117 -2.91 -11.32 2.01
C LYS A 117 -4.22 -11.82 2.59
N GLN A 118 -4.19 -13.00 3.21
CA GLN A 118 -5.38 -13.56 3.84
C GLN A 118 -5.64 -12.84 5.16
N LEU A 119 -6.66 -12.01 5.18
CA LEU A 119 -7.08 -11.26 6.36
C LEU A 119 -8.52 -11.65 6.74
N SER A 120 -8.87 -11.39 7.99
CA SER A 120 -10.18 -11.66 8.55
C SER A 120 -10.94 -10.35 8.76
N ASN A 121 -12.24 -10.35 8.45
CA ASN A 121 -13.18 -9.26 8.74
C ASN A 121 -12.78 -7.89 8.14
N VAL A 122 -12.09 -7.87 7.00
CA VAL A 122 -11.72 -6.64 6.29
C VAL A 122 -12.85 -6.20 5.39
N SER A 123 -13.12 -4.89 5.38
CA SER A 123 -14.06 -4.25 4.47
C SER A 123 -13.35 -3.19 3.62
N VAL A 124 -13.54 -3.25 2.31
CA VAL A 124 -13.02 -2.24 1.39
C VAL A 124 -14.19 -1.44 0.83
N VAL A 125 -14.11 -0.12 0.95
CA VAL A 125 -15.23 0.78 0.61
C VAL A 125 -14.78 1.95 -0.26
N PRO A 126 -15.62 2.44 -1.16
CA PRO A 126 -15.34 3.66 -1.91
C PRO A 126 -15.49 4.88 -0.99
N ILE A 127 -14.59 5.86 -1.12
CA ILE A 127 -14.69 7.14 -0.40
C ILE A 127 -15.25 8.26 -1.26
N VAL A 128 -15.48 7.99 -2.53
CA VAL A 128 -15.93 8.96 -3.54
C VAL A 128 -16.79 8.25 -4.57
N GLY A 129 -17.68 8.97 -5.22
CA GLY A 129 -18.44 8.47 -6.36
C GLY A 129 -17.55 8.17 -7.56
N GLY A 130 -18.04 7.34 -8.49
CA GLY A 130 -17.32 7.02 -9.71
C GLY A 130 -17.29 8.19 -10.70
N PRO A 131 -16.21 8.41 -11.44
CA PRO A 131 -16.18 9.35 -12.55
C PRO A 131 -16.97 8.80 -13.74
N SER A 132 -17.65 9.69 -14.47
CA SER A 132 -18.51 9.30 -15.61
C SER A 132 -17.73 8.81 -16.85
N HIS A 133 -16.43 9.20 -16.98
CA HIS A 133 -15.64 8.99 -18.19
C HIS A 133 -14.22 8.53 -17.88
N ILE A 134 -14.07 7.46 -17.12
CA ILE A 134 -12.77 6.82 -16.88
C ILE A 134 -12.76 5.40 -17.42
N ASN A 135 -11.59 4.90 -17.78
CA ASN A 135 -11.41 3.49 -18.07
C ASN A 135 -11.91 2.67 -16.89
N SER A 136 -12.81 1.72 -17.14
CA SER A 136 -13.43 0.87 -16.10
C SER A 136 -12.42 0.18 -15.19
N ARG A 137 -11.21 -0.07 -15.68
CA ARG A 137 -10.07 -0.61 -14.90
C ARG A 137 -9.71 0.26 -13.68
N TYR A 138 -9.89 1.58 -13.78
CA TYR A 138 -9.53 2.54 -12.74
C TYR A 138 -10.74 3.13 -12.01
N HIS A 139 -11.93 2.59 -12.29
CA HIS A 139 -13.16 2.99 -11.62
C HIS A 139 -13.15 2.51 -10.16
N VAL A 140 -13.65 3.35 -9.24
CA VAL A 140 -13.59 3.08 -7.80
C VAL A 140 -14.15 1.71 -7.41
N ASN A 141 -15.30 1.31 -7.97
CA ASN A 141 -15.91 0.02 -7.64
C ASN A 141 -15.06 -1.18 -8.11
N THR A 142 -14.36 -1.03 -9.26
CA THR A 142 -13.42 -2.06 -9.73
C THR A 142 -12.25 -2.20 -8.78
N LEU A 143 -11.66 -1.08 -8.36
CA LEU A 143 -10.51 -1.09 -7.44
C LEU A 143 -10.87 -1.61 -6.05
N VAL A 144 -12.04 -1.22 -5.54
CA VAL A 144 -12.58 -1.73 -4.26
C VAL A 144 -12.77 -3.24 -4.32
N TYR A 145 -13.36 -3.76 -5.39
CA TYR A 145 -13.54 -5.21 -5.58
C TYR A 145 -12.21 -5.95 -5.67
N GLU A 146 -11.26 -5.44 -6.48
CA GLU A 146 -9.96 -6.08 -6.66
C GLU A 146 -9.15 -6.12 -5.36
N LEU A 147 -9.13 -5.03 -4.59
CA LEU A 147 -8.45 -5.02 -3.30
C LEU A 147 -9.12 -5.96 -2.30
N ALA A 148 -10.45 -5.92 -2.17
CA ALA A 148 -11.18 -6.81 -1.28
C ALA A 148 -10.90 -8.29 -1.61
N ARG A 149 -10.91 -8.66 -2.88
CA ARG A 149 -10.58 -10.01 -3.34
C ARG A 149 -9.16 -10.44 -2.95
N LYS A 150 -8.17 -9.56 -3.08
CA LYS A 150 -6.77 -9.82 -2.68
C LYS A 150 -6.62 -10.03 -1.17
N LEU A 151 -7.49 -9.38 -0.38
CA LEU A 151 -7.43 -9.41 1.09
C LEU A 151 -8.36 -10.45 1.73
N ASN A 152 -9.10 -11.23 0.94
CA ASN A 152 -10.17 -12.10 1.41
C ASN A 152 -11.26 -11.33 2.20
N GLY A 153 -11.49 -10.09 1.82
CA GLY A 153 -12.39 -9.14 2.47
C GLY A 153 -13.72 -8.95 1.74
N GLN A 154 -14.57 -8.13 2.32
CA GLN A 154 -15.84 -7.69 1.73
C GLN A 154 -15.65 -6.38 0.97
N SER A 155 -16.44 -6.17 -0.08
CA SER A 155 -16.45 -4.93 -0.86
C SER A 155 -17.84 -4.29 -0.80
N LEU A 156 -17.88 -2.97 -0.59
CA LEU A 156 -19.07 -2.16 -0.82
C LEU A 156 -18.90 -1.39 -2.12
N PHE A 157 -20.01 -1.05 -2.77
CA PHE A 157 -19.98 -0.28 -4.02
C PHE A 157 -20.69 1.05 -3.84
N VAL A 158 -20.35 2.03 -4.66
CA VAL A 158 -21.08 3.28 -4.78
C VAL A 158 -21.70 3.38 -6.18
N ASN A 159 -23.02 3.56 -6.23
CA ASN A 159 -23.77 3.73 -7.48
C ASN A 159 -24.17 5.20 -7.68
N ALA A 160 -23.17 6.06 -7.57
CA ALA A 160 -23.33 7.49 -7.79
C ALA A 160 -22.08 8.05 -8.49
N THR A 161 -22.28 9.06 -9.32
CA THR A 161 -21.18 9.81 -9.91
C THR A 161 -20.54 10.75 -8.88
N VAL A 162 -19.25 11.07 -9.07
CA VAL A 162 -18.51 11.96 -8.16
C VAL A 162 -19.07 13.40 -8.19
N ILE A 163 -19.57 13.85 -9.32
CA ILE A 163 -20.20 15.15 -9.53
C ILE A 163 -21.66 14.92 -9.88
N GLN A 164 -22.58 15.62 -9.21
CA GLN A 164 -23.99 15.63 -9.49
C GLN A 164 -24.36 16.92 -10.25
N GLU A 165 -25.37 16.84 -11.11
CA GLU A 165 -25.80 17.98 -11.91
C GLU A 165 -26.43 19.11 -11.06
N THR A 166 -27.09 18.75 -9.96
CA THR A 166 -27.71 19.73 -9.05
C THR A 166 -27.43 19.37 -7.60
N LYS A 167 -27.53 20.39 -6.75
CA LYS A 167 -27.40 20.25 -5.29
C LYS A 167 -28.49 19.33 -4.72
N GLU A 168 -29.72 19.48 -5.17
CA GLU A 168 -30.86 18.69 -4.72
C GLU A 168 -30.65 17.20 -5.01
N LEU A 169 -30.08 16.87 -6.19
CA LEU A 169 -29.74 15.49 -6.54
C LEU A 169 -28.63 14.96 -5.62
N ALA A 170 -27.58 15.75 -5.39
CA ALA A 170 -26.51 15.37 -4.49
C ALA A 170 -27.02 15.10 -3.06
N GLU A 171 -27.83 16.01 -2.53
CA GLU A 171 -28.44 15.86 -1.19
C GLU A 171 -29.39 14.65 -1.12
N GLY A 172 -30.18 14.42 -2.16
CA GLY A 172 -31.08 13.26 -2.26
C GLY A 172 -30.33 11.94 -2.23
N ILE A 173 -29.25 11.82 -3.00
CA ILE A 173 -28.38 10.64 -2.99
C ILE A 173 -27.71 10.47 -1.63
N PHE A 174 -27.10 11.52 -1.11
CA PHE A 174 -26.36 11.49 0.16
C PHE A 174 -27.25 11.14 1.37
N ASN A 175 -28.52 11.52 1.34
CA ASN A 175 -29.51 11.24 2.40
C ASN A 175 -30.33 9.96 2.16
N SER A 176 -30.07 9.25 1.07
CA SER A 176 -30.74 7.98 0.77
C SER A 176 -30.36 6.88 1.78
N LYS A 177 -31.26 5.91 1.97
CA LYS A 177 -30.98 4.73 2.82
C LYS A 177 -29.73 3.99 2.36
N TYR A 178 -29.50 3.89 1.06
CA TYR A 178 -28.33 3.26 0.47
C TYR A 178 -27.01 3.91 0.92
N PHE A 179 -26.96 5.25 0.94
CA PHE A 179 -25.78 6.00 1.41
C PHE A 179 -25.62 5.97 2.93
N HIS A 180 -26.68 5.66 3.68
CA HIS A 180 -26.59 5.55 5.13
C HIS A 180 -25.60 4.46 5.54
N ASP A 181 -25.67 3.28 4.95
CA ASP A 181 -24.77 2.17 5.25
C ASP A 181 -23.32 2.52 4.91
N LEU A 182 -23.08 3.15 3.76
CA LEU A 182 -21.74 3.59 3.35
C LEU A 182 -21.16 4.63 4.33
N LYS A 183 -22.00 5.58 4.82
CA LYS A 183 -21.58 6.56 5.83
C LYS A 183 -21.17 5.92 7.14
N GLU A 184 -21.79 4.83 7.56
CA GLU A 184 -21.38 4.11 8.76
C GLU A 184 -19.98 3.47 8.61
N TYR A 185 -19.63 2.99 7.42
CA TYR A 185 -18.25 2.56 7.14
C TYR A 185 -17.27 3.73 7.14
N TRP A 186 -17.63 4.87 6.57
CA TRP A 186 -16.75 6.05 6.55
C TRP A 186 -16.40 6.57 7.95
N LYS A 187 -17.26 6.38 8.95
CA LYS A 187 -16.97 6.73 10.35
C LYS A 187 -15.93 5.82 11.01
N ARG A 188 -15.67 4.67 10.41
CA ARG A 188 -14.79 3.62 10.95
C ARG A 188 -13.59 3.33 10.04
N LEU A 189 -13.25 4.26 9.15
CA LEU A 189 -12.09 4.11 8.26
C LEU A 189 -10.79 4.09 9.06
N ASP A 190 -10.03 3.01 8.93
CA ASP A 190 -8.71 2.83 9.52
C ASP A 190 -7.61 3.27 8.56
N LEU A 191 -7.83 3.09 7.26
CA LEU A 191 -6.89 3.44 6.20
C LEU A 191 -7.64 4.01 5.00
N VAL A 192 -7.10 5.08 4.43
CA VAL A 192 -7.61 5.65 3.17
C VAL A 192 -6.48 5.73 2.15
N ILE A 193 -6.74 5.23 0.94
CA ILE A 193 -5.78 5.26 -0.18
C ILE A 193 -6.31 6.20 -1.25
N VAL A 194 -5.55 7.25 -1.53
CA VAL A 194 -5.88 8.28 -2.52
C VAL A 194 -4.71 8.52 -3.46
N GLY A 195 -5.01 8.91 -4.68
CA GLY A 195 -4.03 9.48 -5.59
C GLY A 195 -4.05 11.01 -5.48
N VAL A 196 -2.88 11.62 -5.60
CA VAL A 196 -2.71 13.07 -5.69
C VAL A 196 -2.15 13.39 -7.07
N GLY A 197 -2.82 14.24 -7.80
CA GLY A 197 -2.41 14.62 -9.14
C GLY A 197 -3.45 15.55 -9.78
N GLY A 198 -3.10 16.21 -10.85
CA GLY A 198 -3.95 17.11 -11.62
C GLY A 198 -3.75 16.90 -13.10
#